data_1d93a4019b04ce514605617396b03df2
#
_entry.id   1d93a4019b04ce514605617396b03df2
#
_cell.length_a   1.000
_cell.length_b   1.000
_cell.length_c   1.000
_cell.angle_alpha   90.00
_cell.angle_beta   90.00
_cell.angle_gamma   90.00
#
_symmetry.space_group_name_H-M   'P 1'
#
loop_
_entity.id
_entity.type
_entity.pdbx_description
1 polymer ?
#
loop_
_entity_poly.entity_id
_entity_poly.type
_entity_poly.pdbx_seq_one_letter_code
_entity_poly.pdbx_strand_id
1 'polypeptide(L)'
;RKEGKDFIVDGTQSEKVFLNSLSRPRKVMLLVPAGEPVDSTIKKFLPYLDKDDIIIDGGNSHYDDTERRYKYLKEKNIKFIGAGVSGGSKGARFGPSIMPGGDRDSYEIIKPIFESVSAKVKGEPCVTYLGNTSSGHYVKMIHNGIEYGIMQLISESYHILKNGLNKENIEIHNTFKKWNDGMLNSYLVEITRDVFKVKDEKSDNYLIDLILDKAKQKGTGKWTSQSAMDFGVSIPTIDSSVSMRIISSFKETRVKAQKLYSKKIISSTSSIKSDDIEKALIFSFVITFAQGLSQLKVVSEEKLYNLNFEKICKIWRGGCIIRAQLLEDFMQAYRKNSSLDNLIFDENISEIINK
;
A
#
# COMPACT_ATOMS: atom_id res chain seq x y z
N ARG A 1 0.13 5.38 25.90
CA ARG A 1 -0.13 6.07 27.20
C ARG A 1 0.70 7.34 27.40
N LYS A 2 1.92 7.46 26.86
CA LYS A 2 2.75 8.69 27.04
C LYS A 2 2.32 9.87 26.14
N GLU A 3 1.66 9.62 25.00
CA GLU A 3 1.22 10.65 24.06
C GLU A 3 -0.28 11.00 24.18
N GLY A 4 -1.02 10.28 25.03
CA GLY A 4 -2.47 10.41 25.16
C GLY A 4 -2.95 11.26 26.34
N LYS A 5 -2.17 12.26 26.78
CA LYS A 5 -2.59 13.10 27.91
C LYS A 5 -3.87 13.91 27.66
N ASP A 6 -4.21 14.11 26.38
CA ASP A 6 -5.38 14.91 25.96
C ASP A 6 -6.59 14.05 25.54
N PHE A 7 -6.49 12.71 25.64
CA PHE A 7 -7.56 11.80 25.27
C PHE A 7 -7.93 10.88 26.43
N ILE A 8 -9.23 10.70 26.64
CA ILE A 8 -9.75 9.70 27.56
C ILE A 8 -9.62 8.34 26.90
N VAL A 9 -8.72 7.49 27.42
CA VAL A 9 -8.50 6.13 26.94
C VAL A 9 -8.76 5.17 28.09
N ASP A 10 -9.87 4.47 28.03
CA ASP A 10 -10.19 3.38 28.96
C ASP A 10 -9.56 2.09 28.44
N GLY A 11 -8.87 1.36 29.31
CA GLY A 11 -8.21 0.11 28.98
C GLY A 11 -8.57 -0.98 29.96
N THR A 12 -8.89 -2.15 29.44
CA THR A 12 -9.14 -3.37 30.24
C THR A 12 -8.45 -4.57 29.60
N GLN A 13 -8.11 -5.59 30.41
CA GLN A 13 -7.61 -6.88 29.97
C GLN A 13 -8.72 -7.94 29.86
N SER A 14 -9.95 -7.61 30.27
CA SER A 14 -11.09 -8.52 30.21
C SER A 14 -11.93 -8.24 28.97
N GLU A 15 -12.07 -9.24 28.12
CA GLU A 15 -12.92 -9.19 26.91
C GLU A 15 -14.37 -8.88 27.28
N LYS A 16 -14.88 -9.49 28.35
CA LYS A 16 -16.26 -9.28 28.86
C LYS A 16 -16.48 -7.83 29.28
N VAL A 17 -15.55 -7.26 30.07
CA VAL A 17 -15.65 -5.88 30.55
C VAL A 17 -15.58 -4.93 29.36
N PHE A 18 -14.64 -5.15 28.43
CA PHE A 18 -14.50 -4.36 27.21
C PHE A 18 -15.79 -4.34 26.38
N LEU A 19 -16.31 -5.52 26.02
CA LEU A 19 -17.50 -5.61 25.16
C LEU A 19 -18.75 -5.06 25.83
N ASN A 20 -18.90 -5.25 27.16
CA ASN A 20 -20.03 -4.70 27.90
C ASN A 20 -19.99 -3.19 28.07
N SER A 21 -18.85 -2.55 27.89
CA SER A 21 -18.73 -1.07 27.92
C SER A 21 -19.15 -0.39 26.61
N LEU A 22 -19.35 -1.17 25.53
CA LEU A 22 -19.68 -0.63 24.21
C LEU A 22 -21.19 -0.55 23.99
N SER A 23 -21.62 0.52 23.31
CA SER A 23 -23.00 0.69 22.86
C SER A 23 -23.36 -0.30 21.75
N ARG A 24 -24.60 -0.80 21.74
CA ARG A 24 -25.13 -1.72 20.74
C ARG A 24 -25.70 -1.00 19.52
N PRO A 25 -25.55 -1.55 18.28
CA PRO A 25 -24.68 -2.67 17.96
C PRO A 25 -23.21 -2.29 18.23
N ARG A 26 -22.47 -3.20 18.86
CA ARG A 26 -21.06 -2.96 19.18
C ARG A 26 -20.23 -2.87 17.91
N LYS A 27 -19.23 -2.01 17.89
CA LYS A 27 -18.28 -1.85 16.80
C LYS A 27 -16.89 -2.10 17.35
N VAL A 28 -16.29 -3.22 16.99
CA VAL A 28 -15.01 -3.68 17.55
C VAL A 28 -14.00 -3.79 16.44
N MET A 29 -12.95 -2.97 16.48
CA MET A 29 -11.87 -3.00 15.49
C MET A 29 -10.66 -3.78 16.04
N LEU A 30 -10.24 -4.80 15.29
CA LEU A 30 -9.07 -5.62 15.58
C LEU A 30 -7.86 -5.02 14.86
N LEU A 31 -6.81 -4.71 15.60
CA LEU A 31 -5.51 -4.25 15.10
C LEU A 31 -4.40 -5.20 15.60
N VAL A 32 -4.62 -6.48 15.41
CA VAL A 32 -3.70 -7.56 15.79
C VAL A 32 -2.94 -8.09 14.56
N PRO A 33 -1.83 -8.83 14.73
CA PRO A 33 -1.16 -9.49 13.61
C PRO A 33 -2.13 -10.38 12.82
N ALA A 34 -1.96 -10.40 11.49
CA ALA A 34 -2.77 -11.22 10.60
C ALA A 34 -2.62 -12.73 10.88
N GLY A 35 -3.60 -13.52 10.46
CA GLY A 35 -3.63 -14.96 10.63
C GLY A 35 -4.28 -15.39 11.94
N GLU A 36 -3.70 -16.37 12.62
CA GLU A 36 -4.25 -16.99 13.83
C GLU A 36 -4.60 -16.00 14.96
N PRO A 37 -3.81 -14.92 15.24
CA PRO A 37 -4.19 -13.93 16.24
C PRO A 37 -5.56 -13.26 16.01
N VAL A 38 -5.99 -13.08 14.75
CA VAL A 38 -7.32 -12.57 14.44
C VAL A 38 -8.38 -13.62 14.79
N ASP A 39 -8.16 -14.88 14.40
CA ASP A 39 -9.10 -15.97 14.66
C ASP A 39 -9.26 -16.24 16.16
N SER A 40 -8.15 -16.24 16.92
CA SER A 40 -8.18 -16.42 18.38
C SER A 40 -8.90 -15.27 19.10
N THR A 41 -8.70 -14.02 18.63
CA THR A 41 -9.41 -12.86 19.20
C THR A 41 -10.91 -12.93 18.92
N ILE A 42 -11.30 -13.28 17.69
CA ILE A 42 -12.71 -13.49 17.35
C ILE A 42 -13.34 -14.56 18.26
N LYS A 43 -12.67 -15.72 18.45
CA LYS A 43 -13.16 -16.80 19.32
C LYS A 43 -13.36 -16.35 20.77
N LYS A 44 -12.46 -15.54 21.31
CA LYS A 44 -12.59 -14.98 22.67
C LYS A 44 -13.74 -14.00 22.81
N PHE A 45 -14.06 -13.25 21.76
CA PHE A 45 -15.14 -12.26 21.78
C PHE A 45 -16.52 -12.87 21.57
N LEU A 46 -16.63 -13.93 20.76
CA LEU A 46 -17.90 -14.54 20.39
C LEU A 46 -18.87 -14.81 21.55
N PRO A 47 -18.45 -15.30 22.76
CA PRO A 47 -19.37 -15.54 23.88
C PRO A 47 -20.04 -14.28 24.43
N TYR A 48 -19.56 -13.10 24.08
CA TYR A 48 -20.02 -11.81 24.61
C TYR A 48 -20.64 -10.91 23.55
N LEU A 49 -20.62 -11.34 22.26
CA LEU A 49 -21.22 -10.62 21.15
C LEU A 49 -22.70 -10.98 21.01
N ASP A 50 -23.48 -10.00 20.61
CA ASP A 50 -24.90 -10.17 20.28
C ASP A 50 -25.12 -10.08 18.77
N LYS A 51 -26.29 -10.51 18.33
CA LYS A 51 -26.73 -10.35 16.95
C LYS A 51 -26.54 -8.91 16.47
N ASP A 52 -26.05 -8.74 15.23
CA ASP A 52 -25.79 -7.48 14.56
C ASP A 52 -24.60 -6.66 15.11
N ASP A 53 -23.86 -7.14 16.11
CA ASP A 53 -22.59 -6.56 16.47
C ASP A 53 -21.61 -6.67 15.29
N ILE A 54 -20.70 -5.69 15.16
CA ILE A 54 -19.80 -5.55 14.02
C ILE A 54 -18.36 -5.78 14.46
N ILE A 55 -17.71 -6.79 13.90
CA ILE A 55 -16.25 -6.96 13.99
C ILE A 55 -15.60 -6.35 12.74
N ILE A 56 -14.58 -5.55 12.94
CA ILE A 56 -13.79 -4.91 11.90
C ILE A 56 -12.36 -5.45 11.99
N ASP A 57 -11.91 -6.21 11.01
CA ASP A 57 -10.50 -6.61 10.91
C ASP A 57 -9.72 -5.50 10.18
N GLY A 58 -8.97 -4.70 10.95
CA GLY A 58 -8.15 -3.59 10.46
C GLY A 58 -6.69 -3.96 10.19
N GLY A 59 -6.35 -5.26 10.25
CA GLY A 59 -5.02 -5.78 9.97
C GLY A 59 -4.71 -5.89 8.48
N ASN A 60 -3.53 -6.45 8.16
CA ASN A 60 -3.18 -6.84 6.79
C ASN A 60 -3.49 -8.33 6.57
N SER A 61 -4.74 -8.73 6.77
CA SER A 61 -5.17 -10.10 6.62
C SER A 61 -5.19 -10.54 5.14
N HIS A 62 -4.92 -11.83 4.92
CA HIS A 62 -5.11 -12.42 3.59
C HIS A 62 -6.60 -12.42 3.24
N TYR A 63 -6.91 -12.14 1.98
CA TYR A 63 -8.30 -12.00 1.54
C TYR A 63 -9.12 -13.30 1.68
N ASP A 64 -8.51 -14.48 1.52
CA ASP A 64 -9.19 -15.76 1.73
C ASP A 64 -9.52 -15.99 3.21
N ASP A 65 -8.63 -15.60 4.13
CA ASP A 65 -8.94 -15.64 5.56
C ASP A 65 -10.10 -14.71 5.91
N THR A 66 -10.14 -13.53 5.29
CA THR A 66 -11.22 -12.57 5.45
C THR A 66 -12.54 -13.12 4.95
N GLU A 67 -12.54 -13.79 3.79
CA GLU A 67 -13.73 -14.42 3.24
C GLU A 67 -14.23 -15.58 4.13
N ARG A 68 -13.31 -16.40 4.64
CA ARG A 68 -13.61 -17.47 5.59
C ARG A 68 -14.24 -16.93 6.88
N ARG A 69 -13.65 -15.87 7.46
CA ARG A 69 -14.15 -15.19 8.66
C ARG A 69 -15.51 -14.56 8.43
N TYR A 70 -15.71 -13.92 7.29
CA TYR A 70 -16.99 -13.36 6.89
C TYR A 70 -18.10 -14.42 6.89
N LYS A 71 -17.89 -15.56 6.22
CA LYS A 71 -18.85 -16.67 6.18
C LYS A 71 -19.14 -17.21 7.58
N TYR A 72 -18.09 -17.49 8.36
CA TYR A 72 -18.21 -18.02 9.71
C TYR A 72 -18.99 -17.11 10.67
N LEU A 73 -18.76 -15.81 10.63
CA LEU A 73 -19.45 -14.85 11.49
C LEU A 73 -20.89 -14.59 11.03
N LYS A 74 -21.14 -14.61 9.73
CA LYS A 74 -22.48 -14.50 9.17
C LYS A 74 -23.42 -15.60 9.67
N GLU A 75 -22.97 -16.85 9.78
CA GLU A 75 -23.71 -17.98 10.36
C GLU A 75 -24.09 -17.74 11.84
N LYS A 76 -23.35 -16.87 12.53
CA LYS A 76 -23.59 -16.48 13.93
C LYS A 76 -24.35 -15.17 14.07
N ASN A 77 -24.85 -14.61 12.96
CA ASN A 77 -25.50 -13.31 12.91
C ASN A 77 -24.63 -12.15 13.40
N ILE A 78 -23.31 -12.30 13.32
CA ILE A 78 -22.33 -11.25 13.60
C ILE A 78 -21.88 -10.65 12.26
N LYS A 79 -21.88 -9.33 12.19
CA LYS A 79 -21.43 -8.59 11.01
C LYS A 79 -19.91 -8.52 10.96
N PHE A 80 -19.35 -8.54 9.73
CA PHE A 80 -17.90 -8.50 9.56
C PHE A 80 -17.49 -7.54 8.44
N ILE A 81 -16.48 -6.72 8.73
CA ILE A 81 -15.84 -5.82 7.76
C ILE A 81 -14.34 -6.12 7.75
N GLY A 82 -13.81 -6.47 6.58
CA GLY A 82 -12.37 -6.49 6.33
C GLY A 82 -11.90 -5.11 5.85
N ALA A 83 -11.14 -4.40 6.66
CA ALA A 83 -10.74 -3.02 6.38
C ALA A 83 -9.22 -2.90 6.26
N GLY A 84 -8.70 -2.85 5.03
CA GLY A 84 -7.30 -2.53 4.81
C GLY A 84 -6.99 -1.10 5.25
N VAL A 85 -5.99 -0.94 6.13
CA VAL A 85 -5.56 0.38 6.62
C VAL A 85 -4.14 0.66 6.14
N SER A 86 -3.90 1.84 5.57
CA SER A 86 -2.59 2.27 5.09
C SER A 86 -2.15 3.57 5.77
N GLY A 87 -0.87 3.95 5.59
CA GLY A 87 -0.31 5.22 6.07
C GLY A 87 0.72 5.09 7.19
N GLY A 88 0.95 3.89 7.71
CA GLY A 88 1.93 3.64 8.77
C GLY A 88 1.68 4.49 10.02
N SER A 89 2.72 4.84 10.78
CA SER A 89 2.63 5.65 11.99
C SER A 89 2.12 7.08 11.72
N LYS A 90 2.48 7.69 10.59
CA LYS A 90 1.95 9.00 10.19
C LYS A 90 0.45 8.93 9.90
N GLY A 91 0.00 7.90 9.14
CA GLY A 91 -1.42 7.68 8.88
C GLY A 91 -2.21 7.43 10.16
N ALA A 92 -1.70 6.61 11.08
CA ALA A 92 -2.33 6.36 12.38
C ALA A 92 -2.54 7.65 13.21
N ARG A 93 -1.66 8.64 13.05
CA ARG A 93 -1.73 9.90 13.81
C ARG A 93 -2.52 10.99 13.08
N PHE A 94 -2.40 11.10 11.77
CA PHE A 94 -2.90 12.24 10.99
C PHE A 94 -4.02 11.87 10.01
N GLY A 95 -4.41 10.61 9.97
CA GLY A 95 -5.46 10.08 9.11
C GLY A 95 -4.91 9.05 8.10
N PRO A 96 -5.39 7.80 8.16
CA PRO A 96 -5.06 6.76 7.20
C PRO A 96 -5.95 6.82 5.95
N SER A 97 -5.53 6.15 4.87
CA SER A 97 -6.44 5.64 3.85
C SER A 97 -7.05 4.34 4.36
N ILE A 98 -8.38 4.21 4.30
CA ILE A 98 -9.11 3.04 4.78
C ILE A 98 -9.86 2.39 3.62
N MET A 99 -9.73 1.09 3.48
CA MET A 99 -10.24 0.25 2.40
C MET A 99 -11.21 -0.79 2.96
N PRO A 100 -12.44 -0.43 3.32
CA PRO A 100 -13.42 -1.36 3.89
C PRO A 100 -14.17 -2.16 2.82
N GLY A 101 -14.30 -3.47 3.07
CA GLY A 101 -15.14 -4.40 2.33
C GLY A 101 -15.90 -5.31 3.29
N GLY A 102 -17.07 -5.77 2.88
CA GLY A 102 -17.96 -6.63 3.70
C GLY A 102 -19.42 -6.26 3.51
N ASP A 103 -20.23 -6.42 4.55
CA ASP A 103 -21.64 -6.05 4.50
C ASP A 103 -21.85 -4.56 4.30
N ARG A 104 -22.63 -4.19 3.30
CA ARG A 104 -22.93 -2.78 2.98
C ARG A 104 -23.61 -2.06 4.13
N ASP A 105 -24.61 -2.68 4.75
CA ASP A 105 -25.36 -2.08 5.87
C ASP A 105 -24.45 -1.83 7.07
N SER A 106 -23.52 -2.76 7.33
CA SER A 106 -22.51 -2.60 8.39
C SER A 106 -21.57 -1.45 8.10
N TYR A 107 -21.17 -1.29 6.83
CA TYR A 107 -20.37 -0.14 6.44
C TYR A 107 -21.08 1.19 6.68
N GLU A 108 -22.35 1.33 6.34
CA GLU A 108 -23.09 2.58 6.57
C GLU A 108 -23.14 2.98 8.06
N ILE A 109 -23.17 1.97 8.96
CA ILE A 109 -23.13 2.21 10.42
C ILE A 109 -21.75 2.74 10.87
N ILE A 110 -20.64 2.21 10.31
CA ILE A 110 -19.28 2.61 10.71
C ILE A 110 -18.73 3.77 9.89
N LYS A 111 -19.35 4.10 8.77
CA LYS A 111 -18.91 5.14 7.83
C LYS A 111 -18.62 6.48 8.50
N PRO A 112 -19.47 7.05 9.39
CA PRO A 112 -19.15 8.33 10.03
C PRO A 112 -17.85 8.27 10.85
N ILE A 113 -17.57 7.12 11.49
CA ILE A 113 -16.33 6.94 12.27
C ILE A 113 -15.13 6.91 11.30
N PHE A 114 -15.22 6.14 10.23
CA PHE A 114 -14.13 6.02 9.26
C PHE A 114 -13.86 7.33 8.53
N GLU A 115 -14.88 8.05 8.13
CA GLU A 115 -14.76 9.37 7.51
C GLU A 115 -14.12 10.40 8.45
N SER A 116 -14.40 10.33 9.76
CA SER A 116 -13.84 11.25 10.74
C SER A 116 -12.34 11.06 10.93
N VAL A 117 -11.87 9.80 10.97
CA VAL A 117 -10.47 9.43 11.26
C VAL A 117 -9.58 9.28 10.03
N SER A 118 -10.16 9.17 8.83
CA SER A 118 -9.39 9.03 7.59
C SER A 118 -8.70 10.33 7.18
N ALA A 119 -7.62 10.22 6.40
CA ALA A 119 -7.02 11.36 5.72
C ALA A 119 -8.06 12.07 4.85
N LYS A 120 -7.84 13.37 4.62
CA LYS A 120 -8.69 14.17 3.74
C LYS A 120 -7.85 14.84 2.67
N VAL A 121 -8.32 14.75 1.42
CA VAL A 121 -7.73 15.42 0.27
C VAL A 121 -8.79 16.33 -0.34
N LYS A 122 -8.52 17.63 -0.42
CA LYS A 122 -9.49 18.63 -0.89
C LYS A 122 -10.83 18.55 -0.13
N GLY A 123 -10.80 18.26 1.18
CA GLY A 123 -11.98 18.09 2.03
C GLY A 123 -12.66 16.71 1.94
N GLU A 124 -12.30 15.86 1.00
CA GLU A 124 -12.87 14.55 0.79
C GLU A 124 -12.13 13.47 1.59
N PRO A 125 -12.86 12.60 2.33
CA PRO A 125 -12.24 11.54 3.12
C PRO A 125 -11.62 10.44 2.24
N CYS A 126 -10.44 9.96 2.64
CA CYS A 126 -9.75 8.84 1.99
C CYS A 126 -10.26 7.49 2.49
N VAL A 127 -11.57 7.31 2.45
CA VAL A 127 -12.28 6.08 2.76
C VAL A 127 -13.52 5.97 1.86
N THR A 128 -13.80 4.75 1.40
CA THR A 128 -15.05 4.43 0.69
C THR A 128 -15.34 2.94 0.80
N TYR A 129 -16.62 2.56 0.72
CA TYR A 129 -17.00 1.16 0.58
C TYR A 129 -16.47 0.61 -0.75
N LEU A 130 -15.74 -0.51 -0.68
CA LEU A 130 -15.08 -1.11 -1.84
C LEU A 130 -15.80 -2.32 -2.42
N GLY A 131 -16.81 -2.84 -1.72
CA GLY A 131 -17.53 -4.02 -2.18
C GLY A 131 -17.76 -5.04 -1.07
N ASN A 132 -18.28 -6.20 -1.46
CA ASN A 132 -18.66 -7.26 -0.53
C ASN A 132 -17.46 -8.09 -0.03
N THR A 133 -17.70 -8.92 0.93
CA THR A 133 -16.81 -9.95 1.50
C THR A 133 -15.37 -9.45 1.77
N SER A 134 -14.38 -9.96 1.06
CA SER A 134 -12.95 -9.70 1.28
C SER A 134 -12.36 -8.58 0.41
N SER A 135 -13.19 -7.85 -0.33
CA SER A 135 -12.76 -6.80 -1.29
C SER A 135 -11.81 -5.76 -0.67
N GLY A 136 -12.05 -5.35 0.58
CA GLY A 136 -11.21 -4.36 1.26
C GLY A 136 -9.77 -4.83 1.46
N HIS A 137 -9.57 -6.04 1.95
CA HIS A 137 -8.24 -6.62 2.11
C HIS A 137 -7.59 -6.98 0.77
N TYR A 138 -8.39 -7.37 -0.24
CA TYR A 138 -7.86 -7.59 -1.58
C TYR A 138 -7.30 -6.30 -2.19
N VAL A 139 -8.07 -5.20 -2.16
CA VAL A 139 -7.62 -3.88 -2.62
C VAL A 139 -6.37 -3.43 -1.86
N LYS A 140 -6.32 -3.67 -0.53
CA LYS A 140 -5.14 -3.34 0.28
C LYS A 140 -3.92 -4.19 -0.10
N MET A 141 -4.09 -5.45 -0.42
CA MET A 141 -3.01 -6.35 -0.88
C MET A 141 -2.41 -5.81 -2.20
N ILE A 142 -3.24 -5.46 -3.17
CA ILE A 142 -2.79 -4.90 -4.44
C ILE A 142 -2.11 -3.53 -4.26
N HIS A 143 -2.65 -2.67 -3.38
CA HIS A 143 -1.97 -1.43 -2.97
C HIS A 143 -0.53 -1.71 -2.54
N ASN A 144 -0.32 -2.74 -1.73
CA ASN A 144 1.02 -3.10 -1.27
C ASN A 144 1.89 -3.69 -2.41
N GLY A 145 1.33 -4.41 -3.36
CA GLY A 145 2.04 -4.85 -4.56
C GLY A 145 2.55 -3.68 -5.39
N ILE A 146 1.70 -2.68 -5.63
CA ILE A 146 2.08 -1.43 -6.31
C ILE A 146 3.19 -0.70 -5.53
N GLU A 147 3.08 -0.63 -4.20
CA GLU A 147 4.11 -0.06 -3.32
C GLU A 147 5.48 -0.72 -3.54
N TYR A 148 5.52 -2.06 -3.63
CA TYR A 148 6.76 -2.80 -3.89
C TYR A 148 7.35 -2.45 -5.26
N GLY A 149 6.53 -2.39 -6.30
CA GLY A 149 6.94 -1.97 -7.64
C GLY A 149 7.58 -0.59 -7.63
N ILE A 150 6.89 0.39 -7.06
CA ILE A 150 7.36 1.78 -6.97
C ILE A 150 8.68 1.88 -6.19
N MET A 151 8.80 1.19 -5.04
CA MET A 151 10.04 1.19 -4.26
C MET A 151 11.22 0.59 -5.03
N GLN A 152 11.00 -0.48 -5.81
CA GLN A 152 12.03 -1.07 -6.65
C GLN A 152 12.48 -0.09 -7.75
N LEU A 153 11.55 0.54 -8.43
CA LEU A 153 11.83 1.53 -9.49
C LEU A 153 12.62 2.73 -8.96
N ILE A 154 12.29 3.22 -7.76
CA ILE A 154 13.06 4.27 -7.09
C ILE A 154 14.47 3.78 -6.76
N SER A 155 14.62 2.53 -6.28
CA SER A 155 15.94 1.96 -5.97
C SER A 155 16.81 1.79 -7.22
N GLU A 156 16.22 1.40 -8.35
CA GLU A 156 16.92 1.29 -9.64
C GLU A 156 17.33 2.68 -10.16
N SER A 157 16.43 3.67 -10.07
CA SER A 157 16.74 5.06 -10.43
C SER A 157 17.88 5.60 -9.57
N TYR A 158 17.87 5.35 -8.26
CA TYR A 158 18.98 5.67 -7.37
C TYR A 158 20.28 5.00 -7.82
N HIS A 159 20.23 3.71 -8.14
CA HIS A 159 21.42 2.96 -8.59
C HIS A 159 22.04 3.58 -9.87
N ILE A 160 21.20 3.96 -10.84
CA ILE A 160 21.66 4.61 -12.07
C ILE A 160 22.25 6.00 -11.75
N LEU A 161 21.59 6.80 -10.93
CA LEU A 161 22.10 8.12 -10.53
C LEU A 161 23.44 8.02 -9.80
N LYS A 162 23.56 7.10 -8.83
CA LYS A 162 24.78 6.94 -8.00
C LYS A 162 25.93 6.31 -8.78
N ASN A 163 25.68 5.16 -9.43
CA ASN A 163 26.73 4.34 -10.02
C ASN A 163 26.89 4.54 -11.54
N GLY A 164 25.83 4.96 -12.23
CA GLY A 164 25.88 5.25 -13.67
C GLY A 164 26.30 6.69 -13.96
N LEU A 165 25.74 7.65 -13.23
CA LEU A 165 26.02 9.08 -13.41
C LEU A 165 26.98 9.64 -12.36
N ASN A 166 27.48 8.81 -11.42
CA ASN A 166 28.43 9.18 -10.36
C ASN A 166 27.96 10.37 -9.50
N LYS A 167 26.65 10.51 -9.27
CA LYS A 167 26.11 11.60 -8.47
C LYS A 167 26.37 11.41 -6.98
N GLU A 168 26.72 12.50 -6.31
CA GLU A 168 26.82 12.55 -4.87
C GLU A 168 25.42 12.60 -4.20
N ASN A 169 25.33 12.23 -2.92
CA ASN A 169 24.05 12.15 -2.22
C ASN A 169 23.26 13.47 -2.23
N ILE A 170 23.95 14.61 -2.14
CA ILE A 170 23.28 15.92 -2.20
C ILE A 170 22.73 16.21 -3.61
N GLU A 171 23.40 15.76 -4.67
CA GLU A 171 22.90 15.90 -6.04
C GLU A 171 21.71 14.99 -6.28
N ILE A 172 21.72 13.77 -5.70
CA ILE A 172 20.59 12.84 -5.73
C ILE A 172 19.40 13.43 -4.97
N HIS A 173 19.63 14.02 -3.79
CA HIS A 173 18.60 14.78 -3.06
C HIS A 173 17.97 15.84 -3.96
N ASN A 174 18.78 16.68 -4.62
CA ASN A 174 18.29 17.75 -5.50
C ASN A 174 17.54 17.21 -6.72
N THR A 175 17.98 16.07 -7.28
CA THR A 175 17.30 15.37 -8.37
C THR A 175 15.93 14.91 -7.95
N PHE A 176 15.80 14.17 -6.83
CA PHE A 176 14.50 13.73 -6.31
C PHE A 176 13.62 14.89 -5.84
N LYS A 177 14.21 16.00 -5.38
CA LYS A 177 13.46 17.22 -5.07
C LYS A 177 12.80 17.79 -6.34
N LYS A 178 13.58 17.97 -7.43
CA LYS A 178 13.04 18.42 -8.73
C LYS A 178 11.91 17.50 -9.21
N TRP A 179 12.11 16.19 -9.16
CA TRP A 179 11.11 15.21 -9.57
C TRP A 179 9.83 15.26 -8.72
N ASN A 180 9.98 15.49 -7.40
CA ASN A 180 8.83 15.62 -6.50
C ASN A 180 8.07 16.95 -6.67
N ASP A 181 8.68 17.97 -7.26
CA ASP A 181 8.00 19.22 -7.61
C ASP A 181 7.20 19.10 -8.92
N GLY A 182 7.33 17.96 -9.65
CA GLY A 182 6.68 17.64 -10.93
C GLY A 182 5.71 16.45 -10.83
N MET A 183 5.58 15.72 -11.94
CA MET A 183 4.63 14.60 -12.10
C MET A 183 4.90 13.42 -11.15
N LEU A 184 6.14 13.25 -10.69
CA LEU A 184 6.52 12.24 -9.71
C LEU A 184 6.21 12.65 -8.26
N ASN A 185 5.50 13.76 -8.04
CA ASN A 185 5.06 14.14 -6.71
C ASN A 185 4.32 12.98 -6.03
N SER A 186 4.96 12.40 -5.01
CA SER A 186 4.46 11.23 -4.30
C SER A 186 5.11 11.08 -2.94
N TYR A 187 4.48 10.35 -2.05
CA TYR A 187 5.03 10.08 -0.72
C TYR A 187 6.40 9.39 -0.79
N LEU A 188 6.54 8.39 -1.66
CA LEU A 188 7.79 7.62 -1.77
C LEU A 188 8.93 8.47 -2.36
N VAL A 189 8.68 9.32 -3.34
CA VAL A 189 9.67 10.25 -3.89
C VAL A 189 10.02 11.34 -2.87
N GLU A 190 9.03 11.85 -2.12
CA GLU A 190 9.24 12.82 -1.03
C GLU A 190 10.19 12.27 0.05
N ILE A 191 9.91 11.07 0.58
CA ILE A 191 10.77 10.48 1.62
C ILE A 191 12.14 10.09 1.08
N THR A 192 12.22 9.65 -0.17
CA THR A 192 13.50 9.35 -0.84
C THR A 192 14.37 10.61 -0.92
N ARG A 193 13.79 11.73 -1.39
CA ARG A 193 14.47 13.03 -1.34
C ARG A 193 15.06 13.32 0.04
N ASP A 194 14.27 13.12 1.09
CA ASP A 194 14.68 13.50 2.44
C ASP A 194 15.76 12.59 3.03
N VAL A 195 15.74 11.29 2.69
CA VAL A 195 16.74 10.31 3.16
C VAL A 195 18.16 10.70 2.72
N PHE A 196 18.35 11.24 1.53
CA PHE A 196 19.67 11.54 0.99
C PHE A 196 20.38 12.72 1.64
N LYS A 197 19.70 13.53 2.45
CA LYS A 197 20.33 14.63 3.22
C LYS A 197 20.57 14.31 4.69
N VAL A 198 20.11 13.15 5.17
CA VAL A 198 20.24 12.77 6.58
C VAL A 198 21.68 12.34 6.87
N LYS A 199 22.33 13.02 7.81
CA LYS A 199 23.65 12.66 8.32
C LYS A 199 23.52 11.63 9.45
N ASP A 200 24.54 10.80 9.58
CA ASP A 200 24.70 9.93 10.74
C ASP A 200 25.08 10.76 11.98
N GLU A 201 24.50 10.43 13.13
CA GLU A 201 24.77 11.16 14.39
C GLU A 201 26.18 10.90 14.95
N LYS A 202 26.85 9.84 14.47
CA LYS A 202 28.14 9.36 15.02
C LYS A 202 29.32 9.58 14.05
N SER A 203 29.05 10.00 12.82
CA SER A 203 30.08 10.22 11.80
C SER A 203 29.64 11.30 10.81
N ASP A 204 30.56 11.78 9.96
CA ASP A 204 30.26 12.74 8.90
C ASP A 204 29.59 12.10 7.67
N ASN A 205 29.36 10.80 7.70
CA ASN A 205 28.75 10.07 6.59
C ASN A 205 27.24 10.37 6.45
N TYR A 206 26.71 10.17 5.25
CA TYR A 206 25.26 10.13 5.08
C TYR A 206 24.72 8.82 5.61
N LEU A 207 23.60 8.88 6.34
CA LEU A 207 22.98 7.71 6.95
C LEU A 207 22.66 6.63 5.91
N ILE A 208 22.23 7.01 4.70
CA ILE A 208 21.92 6.08 3.61
C ILE A 208 23.10 5.19 3.22
N ASP A 209 24.32 5.69 3.28
CA ASP A 209 25.53 4.93 2.94
C ASP A 209 25.89 3.87 4.00
N LEU A 210 25.32 3.98 5.21
CA LEU A 210 25.54 3.06 6.33
C LEU A 210 24.43 2.03 6.47
N ILE A 211 23.33 2.17 5.73
CA ILE A 211 22.19 1.24 5.81
C ILE A 211 22.52 -0.06 5.06
N LEU A 212 22.18 -1.19 5.73
CA LEU A 212 22.34 -2.51 5.13
C LEU A 212 21.41 -2.66 3.91
N ASP A 213 21.97 -3.10 2.79
CA ASP A 213 21.27 -3.37 1.52
C ASP A 213 20.47 -4.70 1.58
N LYS A 214 19.59 -4.82 2.57
CA LYS A 214 18.78 -6.00 2.83
C LYS A 214 17.35 -5.59 3.20
N ALA A 215 16.38 -5.97 2.38
CA ALA A 215 14.98 -5.72 2.66
C ALA A 215 14.26 -7.00 3.11
N LYS A 216 13.32 -6.86 4.08
CA LYS A 216 12.40 -7.92 4.50
C LYS A 216 11.03 -7.69 3.87
N GLN A 217 10.22 -8.74 3.77
CA GLN A 217 8.82 -8.66 3.36
C GLN A 217 7.90 -9.22 4.44
N LYS A 218 6.66 -8.69 4.49
CA LYS A 218 5.60 -9.14 5.41
C LYS A 218 4.57 -10.06 4.75
N GLY A 219 4.79 -10.45 3.49
CA GLY A 219 3.94 -11.39 2.73
C GLY A 219 3.01 -10.74 1.70
N THR A 220 2.54 -9.51 1.88
CA THR A 220 1.53 -8.90 1.00
C THR A 220 1.97 -8.75 -0.46
N GLY A 221 3.24 -8.42 -0.73
CA GLY A 221 3.78 -8.40 -2.10
C GLY A 221 3.79 -9.79 -2.74
N LYS A 222 4.25 -10.80 -1.98
CA LYS A 222 4.20 -12.21 -2.42
C LYS A 222 2.75 -12.64 -2.74
N TRP A 223 1.79 -12.30 -1.89
CA TRP A 223 0.38 -12.64 -2.12
C TRP A 223 -0.17 -11.97 -3.38
N THR A 224 0.26 -10.73 -3.69
CA THR A 224 -0.12 -10.06 -4.94
C THR A 224 0.33 -10.86 -6.16
N SER A 225 1.61 -11.28 -6.20
CA SER A 225 2.15 -12.11 -7.29
C SER A 225 1.47 -13.48 -7.37
N GLN A 226 1.26 -14.16 -6.25
CA GLN A 226 0.57 -15.45 -6.20
C GLN A 226 -0.85 -15.33 -6.77
N SER A 227 -1.62 -14.34 -6.28
CA SER A 227 -2.97 -14.10 -6.76
C SER A 227 -3.00 -13.72 -8.25
N ALA A 228 -2.02 -12.95 -8.74
CA ALA A 228 -1.94 -12.62 -10.17
C ALA A 228 -1.77 -13.89 -11.02
N MET A 229 -0.92 -14.83 -10.60
CA MET A 229 -0.74 -16.12 -11.28
C MET A 229 -2.01 -16.97 -11.21
N ASP A 230 -2.69 -17.01 -10.05
CA ASP A 230 -3.92 -17.79 -9.87
C ASP A 230 -5.06 -17.29 -10.79
N PHE A 231 -5.13 -15.99 -11.04
CA PHE A 231 -6.15 -15.36 -11.89
C PHE A 231 -5.65 -15.08 -13.34
N GLY A 232 -4.45 -15.52 -13.72
CA GLY A 232 -3.92 -15.36 -15.07
C GLY A 232 -3.64 -13.91 -15.47
N VAL A 233 -3.27 -13.04 -14.50
CA VAL A 233 -2.98 -11.63 -14.75
C VAL A 233 -1.46 -11.39 -14.77
N SER A 234 -0.97 -10.69 -15.79
CA SER A 234 0.44 -10.36 -15.93
C SER A 234 0.78 -9.03 -15.22
N ILE A 235 1.66 -9.11 -14.19
CA ILE A 235 2.11 -7.96 -13.41
C ILE A 235 3.65 -7.91 -13.28
N PRO A 236 4.42 -7.97 -14.38
CA PRO A 236 5.85 -8.22 -14.35
C PRO A 236 6.66 -7.20 -13.55
N THR A 237 6.26 -5.93 -13.48
CA THR A 237 6.93 -4.91 -12.66
C THR A 237 6.82 -5.25 -11.18
N ILE A 238 5.63 -5.66 -10.73
CA ILE A 238 5.39 -6.05 -9.34
C ILE A 238 6.11 -7.36 -9.03
N ASP A 239 6.03 -8.37 -9.90
CA ASP A 239 6.68 -9.67 -9.73
C ASP A 239 8.20 -9.53 -9.62
N SER A 240 8.79 -8.72 -10.51
CA SER A 240 10.22 -8.40 -10.47
C SER A 240 10.60 -7.76 -9.12
N SER A 241 9.81 -6.81 -8.62
CA SER A 241 10.07 -6.15 -7.34
C SER A 241 10.03 -7.10 -6.15
N VAL A 242 9.09 -8.05 -6.14
CA VAL A 242 8.98 -9.10 -5.12
C VAL A 242 10.20 -10.02 -5.17
N SER A 243 10.61 -10.44 -6.38
CA SER A 243 11.79 -11.28 -6.60
C SER A 243 13.08 -10.59 -6.16
N MET A 244 13.26 -9.31 -6.52
CA MET A 244 14.43 -8.52 -6.11
C MET A 244 14.50 -8.34 -4.60
N ARG A 245 13.37 -8.17 -3.93
CA ARG A 245 13.33 -8.10 -2.46
C ARG A 245 13.73 -9.42 -1.81
N ILE A 246 13.34 -10.56 -2.39
CA ILE A 246 13.78 -11.89 -1.93
C ILE A 246 15.29 -12.04 -2.13
N ILE A 247 15.80 -11.70 -3.31
CA ILE A 247 17.25 -11.72 -3.62
C ILE A 247 18.03 -10.83 -2.65
N SER A 248 17.53 -9.64 -2.32
CA SER A 248 18.18 -8.73 -1.38
C SER A 248 18.39 -9.37 0.01
N SER A 249 17.51 -10.29 0.42
CA SER A 249 17.61 -10.96 1.71
C SER A 249 18.79 -11.93 1.81
N PHE A 250 19.29 -12.43 0.67
CA PHE A 250 20.43 -13.36 0.60
C PHE A 250 21.78 -12.63 0.55
N LYS A 251 22.04 -11.73 1.49
CA LYS A 251 23.23 -10.87 1.51
C LYS A 251 24.55 -11.65 1.42
N GLU A 252 24.70 -12.72 2.19
CA GLU A 252 25.92 -13.52 2.21
C GLU A 252 26.18 -14.20 0.85
N THR A 253 25.13 -14.75 0.22
CA THR A 253 25.22 -15.36 -1.12
C THR A 253 25.61 -14.32 -2.16
N ARG A 254 24.99 -13.13 -2.12
CA ARG A 254 25.32 -12.04 -3.04
C ARG A 254 26.78 -11.59 -2.90
N VAL A 255 27.27 -11.45 -1.67
CA VAL A 255 28.67 -11.08 -1.39
C VAL A 255 29.64 -12.15 -1.87
N LYS A 256 29.32 -13.45 -1.67
CA LYS A 256 30.15 -14.56 -2.20
C LYS A 256 30.19 -14.54 -3.73
N ALA A 257 29.04 -14.39 -4.38
CA ALA A 257 28.94 -14.32 -5.84
C ALA A 257 29.72 -13.11 -6.39
N GLN A 258 29.60 -11.94 -5.76
CA GLN A 258 30.33 -10.75 -6.16
C GLN A 258 31.85 -10.98 -6.15
N LYS A 259 32.40 -11.65 -5.13
CA LYS A 259 33.84 -11.96 -5.07
C LYS A 259 34.30 -12.90 -6.18
N LEU A 260 33.44 -13.84 -6.63
CA LEU A 260 33.76 -14.79 -7.68
C LEU A 260 33.61 -14.21 -9.09
N TYR A 261 32.63 -13.33 -9.28
CA TYR A 261 32.20 -12.85 -10.59
C TYR A 261 32.40 -11.37 -10.80
N SER A 262 33.17 -10.68 -9.92
CA SER A 262 33.46 -9.26 -10.08
C SER A 262 34.37 -9.01 -11.29
N LYS A 263 33.79 -8.99 -12.49
CA LYS A 263 34.40 -8.36 -13.66
C LYS A 263 34.21 -6.84 -13.52
N LYS A 264 35.24 -6.05 -13.93
CA LYS A 264 35.07 -4.61 -14.08
C LYS A 264 33.82 -4.37 -14.93
N ILE A 265 32.80 -3.75 -14.34
CA ILE A 265 31.69 -3.21 -15.11
C ILE A 265 32.33 -2.15 -16.00
N ILE A 266 32.35 -2.40 -17.30
CA ILE A 266 32.74 -1.36 -18.27
C ILE A 266 31.63 -0.32 -18.15
N SER A 267 31.90 0.77 -17.45
CA SER A 267 31.02 1.94 -17.50
C SER A 267 31.01 2.44 -18.92
N SER A 268 30.05 2.06 -19.73
CA SER A 268 29.74 2.84 -20.90
C SER A 268 29.33 4.19 -20.37
N THR A 269 30.08 5.24 -20.70
CA THR A 269 29.65 6.62 -20.53
C THR A 269 28.44 6.82 -21.45
N SER A 270 27.29 6.41 -20.95
CA SER A 270 26.04 6.57 -21.67
C SER A 270 25.68 8.05 -21.73
N SER A 271 25.12 8.47 -22.84
CA SER A 271 24.55 9.82 -23.00
C SER A 271 23.30 10.07 -22.15
N ILE A 272 22.97 9.16 -21.22
CA ILE A 272 21.80 9.21 -20.34
C ILE A 272 21.91 10.41 -19.39
N LYS A 273 20.85 11.16 -19.30
CA LYS A 273 20.70 12.31 -18.38
C LYS A 273 19.69 12.00 -17.28
N SER A 274 19.71 12.77 -16.21
CA SER A 274 18.72 12.63 -15.12
C SER A 274 17.28 12.82 -15.61
N ASP A 275 17.06 13.63 -16.64
CA ASP A 275 15.74 13.85 -17.23
C ASP A 275 15.23 12.61 -17.98
N ASP A 276 16.12 11.79 -18.58
CA ASP A 276 15.75 10.53 -19.20
C ASP A 276 15.30 9.51 -18.14
N ILE A 277 15.96 9.49 -16.98
CA ILE A 277 15.59 8.65 -15.85
C ILE A 277 14.24 9.13 -15.27
N GLU A 278 14.00 10.45 -15.18
CA GLU A 278 12.71 11.00 -14.75
C GLU A 278 11.55 10.48 -15.63
N LYS A 279 11.70 10.59 -16.96
CA LYS A 279 10.70 10.12 -17.92
C LYS A 279 10.47 8.62 -17.80
N ALA A 280 11.54 7.83 -17.75
CA ALA A 280 11.44 6.37 -17.55
C ALA A 280 10.74 6.02 -16.24
N LEU A 281 10.97 6.78 -15.17
CA LEU A 281 10.34 6.57 -13.88
C LEU A 281 8.84 6.92 -13.91
N ILE A 282 8.45 8.04 -14.57
CA ILE A 282 7.04 8.39 -14.78
C ILE A 282 6.32 7.29 -15.52
N PHE A 283 6.86 6.85 -16.67
CA PHE A 283 6.32 5.73 -17.43
C PHE A 283 6.14 4.49 -16.56
N SER A 284 7.17 4.10 -15.82
CA SER A 284 7.17 2.90 -14.99
C SER A 284 6.20 2.98 -13.82
N PHE A 285 5.99 4.17 -13.24
CA PHE A 285 4.94 4.39 -12.22
C PHE A 285 3.56 4.13 -12.82
N VAL A 286 3.24 4.73 -13.97
CA VAL A 286 1.96 4.50 -14.65
C VAL A 286 1.75 3.02 -14.93
N ILE A 287 2.75 2.32 -15.47
CA ILE A 287 2.67 0.88 -15.77
C ILE A 287 2.46 0.06 -14.49
N THR A 288 3.13 0.39 -13.39
CA THR A 288 2.97 -0.32 -12.11
C THR A 288 1.54 -0.19 -11.57
N PHE A 289 0.97 1.02 -11.62
CA PHE A 289 -0.43 1.24 -11.26
C PHE A 289 -1.38 0.51 -12.22
N ALA A 290 -1.13 0.58 -13.54
CA ALA A 290 -1.95 -0.09 -14.54
C ALA A 290 -2.00 -1.61 -14.33
N GLN A 291 -0.86 -2.24 -14.00
CA GLN A 291 -0.79 -3.67 -13.67
C GLN A 291 -1.63 -4.01 -12.44
N GLY A 292 -1.48 -3.26 -11.34
CA GLY A 292 -2.26 -3.50 -10.13
C GLY A 292 -3.77 -3.25 -10.33
N LEU A 293 -4.16 -2.21 -11.06
CA LEU A 293 -5.55 -1.92 -11.37
C LEU A 293 -6.15 -2.97 -12.32
N SER A 294 -5.39 -3.50 -13.28
CA SER A 294 -5.82 -4.61 -14.13
C SER A 294 -6.07 -5.88 -13.31
N GLN A 295 -5.20 -6.20 -12.35
CA GLN A 295 -5.43 -7.33 -11.44
C GLN A 295 -6.69 -7.13 -10.60
N LEU A 296 -6.92 -5.93 -10.08
CA LEU A 296 -8.16 -5.60 -9.37
C LEU A 296 -9.39 -5.78 -10.25
N LYS A 297 -9.32 -5.41 -11.55
CA LYS A 297 -10.44 -5.56 -12.49
C LYS A 297 -10.82 -7.02 -12.67
N VAL A 298 -9.85 -7.85 -13.07
CA VAL A 298 -10.09 -9.30 -13.28
C VAL A 298 -10.68 -9.95 -12.04
N VAL A 299 -10.07 -9.72 -10.87
CA VAL A 299 -10.54 -10.36 -9.63
C VAL A 299 -11.86 -9.76 -9.14
N SER A 300 -12.14 -8.49 -9.43
CA SER A 300 -13.45 -7.89 -9.14
C SER A 300 -14.58 -8.57 -9.91
N GLU A 301 -14.34 -8.98 -11.14
CA GLU A 301 -15.29 -9.72 -11.96
C GLU A 301 -15.47 -11.14 -11.44
N GLU A 302 -14.37 -11.88 -11.23
CA GLU A 302 -14.38 -13.27 -10.74
C GLU A 302 -14.98 -13.43 -9.33
N LYS A 303 -14.66 -12.51 -8.43
CA LYS A 303 -15.14 -12.54 -7.04
C LYS A 303 -16.42 -11.72 -6.81
N LEU A 304 -16.97 -11.10 -7.85
CA LEU A 304 -18.17 -10.25 -7.80
C LEU A 304 -18.06 -9.11 -6.76
N TYR A 305 -16.87 -8.49 -6.65
CA TYR A 305 -16.66 -7.40 -5.69
C TYR A 305 -17.34 -6.10 -6.10
N ASN A 306 -17.57 -5.88 -7.40
CA ASN A 306 -18.15 -4.66 -7.98
C ASN A 306 -17.32 -3.42 -7.61
N LEU A 307 -15.99 -3.50 -7.79
CA LEU A 307 -15.07 -2.42 -7.46
C LEU A 307 -15.31 -1.17 -8.33
N ASN A 308 -15.23 -0.02 -7.70
CA ASN A 308 -15.24 1.27 -8.40
C ASN A 308 -13.83 1.86 -8.42
N PHE A 309 -13.19 1.87 -9.60
CA PHE A 309 -11.79 2.27 -9.77
C PHE A 309 -11.55 3.76 -9.55
N GLU A 310 -12.52 4.63 -9.92
CA GLU A 310 -12.46 6.05 -9.58
C GLU A 310 -12.34 6.25 -8.08
N LYS A 311 -13.19 5.54 -7.30
CA LYS A 311 -13.19 5.62 -5.84
C LYS A 311 -11.91 5.02 -5.22
N ILE A 312 -11.36 3.96 -5.81
CA ILE A 312 -10.08 3.38 -5.37
C ILE A 312 -8.95 4.40 -5.55
N CYS A 313 -8.81 4.98 -6.74
CA CYS A 313 -7.82 6.03 -7.00
C CYS A 313 -8.02 7.22 -6.05
N LYS A 314 -9.28 7.63 -5.82
CA LYS A 314 -9.64 8.70 -4.91
C LYS A 314 -9.10 8.51 -3.49
N ILE A 315 -9.32 7.33 -2.89
CA ILE A 315 -8.90 7.07 -1.50
C ILE A 315 -7.40 6.86 -1.36
N TRP A 316 -6.69 6.54 -2.43
CA TRP A 316 -5.23 6.41 -2.42
C TRP A 316 -4.48 7.73 -2.54
N ARG A 317 -5.16 8.86 -2.81
CA ARG A 317 -4.55 10.20 -2.92
C ARG A 317 -3.96 10.72 -1.60
N GLY A 318 -4.40 10.21 -0.46
CA GLY A 318 -3.91 10.64 0.87
C GLY A 318 -3.94 9.54 1.91
N GLY A 319 -3.15 9.68 2.96
CA GLY A 319 -3.13 8.72 4.08
C GLY A 319 -2.57 7.34 3.73
N CYS A 320 -1.86 7.18 2.62
CA CYS A 320 -1.26 5.91 2.24
C CYS A 320 0.14 6.08 1.64
N ILE A 321 0.87 4.97 1.55
CA ILE A 321 2.27 4.94 1.08
C ILE A 321 2.37 5.23 -0.41
N ILE A 322 1.38 4.84 -1.22
CA ILE A 322 1.40 5.03 -2.68
C ILE A 322 0.73 6.33 -3.13
N ARG A 323 0.43 7.27 -2.22
CA ARG A 323 -0.11 8.56 -2.62
C ARG A 323 0.79 9.22 -3.66
N ALA A 324 0.22 9.67 -4.76
CA ALA A 324 0.92 10.29 -5.88
C ALA A 324 0.02 11.29 -6.60
N GLN A 325 0.61 12.29 -7.22
CA GLN A 325 -0.10 13.26 -8.07
C GLN A 325 -0.83 12.56 -9.22
N LEU A 326 -0.21 11.56 -9.83
CA LEU A 326 -0.79 10.77 -10.93
C LEU A 326 -2.14 10.13 -10.59
N LEU A 327 -2.47 9.92 -9.31
CA LEU A 327 -3.78 9.38 -8.91
C LEU A 327 -4.95 10.33 -9.23
N GLU A 328 -4.71 11.63 -9.37
CA GLU A 328 -5.73 12.56 -9.86
C GLU A 328 -6.07 12.26 -11.33
N ASP A 329 -5.06 12.03 -12.17
CA ASP A 329 -5.23 11.68 -13.58
C ASP A 329 -5.91 10.31 -13.72
N PHE A 330 -5.49 9.32 -12.94
CA PHE A 330 -6.10 7.98 -12.92
C PHE A 330 -7.57 8.03 -12.48
N MET A 331 -7.87 8.83 -11.47
CA MET A 331 -9.24 9.05 -11.02
C MET A 331 -10.10 9.68 -12.14
N GLN A 332 -9.57 10.65 -12.87
CA GLN A 332 -10.28 11.30 -14.00
C GLN A 332 -10.50 10.32 -15.15
N ALA A 333 -9.51 9.48 -15.49
CA ALA A 333 -9.64 8.45 -16.51
C ALA A 333 -10.82 7.51 -16.22
N TYR A 334 -10.93 6.99 -14.99
CA TYR A 334 -12.04 6.12 -14.59
C TYR A 334 -13.36 6.86 -14.38
N ARG A 335 -13.34 8.15 -14.08
CA ARG A 335 -14.55 8.99 -14.05
C ARG A 335 -15.11 9.18 -15.47
N LYS A 336 -14.24 9.42 -16.45
CA LYS A 336 -14.60 9.59 -17.87
C LYS A 336 -15.10 8.28 -18.47
N ASN A 337 -14.47 7.15 -18.11
CA ASN A 337 -14.83 5.82 -18.58
C ASN A 337 -14.71 4.79 -17.45
N SER A 338 -15.83 4.50 -16.77
CA SER A 338 -15.85 3.53 -15.66
C SER A 338 -15.60 2.08 -16.10
N SER A 339 -15.73 1.77 -17.38
CA SER A 339 -15.49 0.44 -17.98
C SER A 339 -14.13 0.34 -18.66
N LEU A 340 -13.22 1.29 -18.46
CA LEU A 340 -11.89 1.31 -19.05
C LEU A 340 -11.16 -0.02 -18.82
N ASP A 341 -10.77 -0.68 -19.91
CA ASP A 341 -10.14 -2.01 -19.83
C ASP A 341 -8.77 -1.98 -19.22
N ASN A 342 -7.99 -0.96 -19.52
CA ASN A 342 -6.69 -0.73 -18.92
C ASN A 342 -6.43 0.78 -18.85
N LEU A 343 -5.79 1.21 -17.79
CA LEU A 343 -5.47 2.61 -17.55
C LEU A 343 -4.70 3.27 -18.70
N ILE A 344 -3.82 2.52 -19.38
CA ILE A 344 -3.00 3.01 -20.49
C ILE A 344 -3.80 3.33 -21.77
N PHE A 345 -5.09 2.96 -21.83
CA PHE A 345 -5.96 3.26 -22.97
C PHE A 345 -6.68 4.62 -22.83
N ASP A 346 -6.55 5.30 -21.70
CA ASP A 346 -7.00 6.67 -21.57
C ASP A 346 -6.08 7.63 -22.34
N GLU A 347 -6.64 8.57 -23.08
CA GLU A 347 -5.89 9.51 -23.92
C GLU A 347 -4.90 10.36 -23.13
N ASN A 348 -5.34 10.91 -21.99
CA ASN A 348 -4.47 11.73 -21.13
C ASN A 348 -3.32 10.91 -20.54
N ILE A 349 -3.60 9.67 -20.11
CA ILE A 349 -2.57 8.77 -19.61
C ILE A 349 -1.61 8.40 -20.74
N SER A 350 -2.09 8.13 -21.94
CA SER A 350 -1.26 7.88 -23.11
C SER A 350 -0.35 9.07 -23.44
N GLU A 351 -0.84 10.30 -23.35
CA GLU A 351 0.00 11.49 -23.51
C GLU A 351 1.09 11.60 -22.44
N ILE A 352 0.78 11.24 -21.18
CA ILE A 352 1.75 11.26 -20.09
C ILE A 352 2.91 10.29 -20.37
N ILE A 353 2.62 9.08 -20.82
CA ILE A 353 3.63 8.04 -21.06
C ILE A 353 4.40 8.23 -22.38
N ASN A 354 3.94 9.04 -23.30
CA ASN A 354 4.61 9.35 -24.57
C ASN A 354 5.54 10.58 -24.51
N LYS A 355 5.58 11.31 -23.41
CA LYS A 355 6.46 12.46 -23.16
C LYS A 355 7.83 12.04 -22.67
#